data_3dca33070e9df755fa4317e54f383c24
#
_entry.id   3dca33070e9df755fa4317e54f383c24
#
_cell.length_a   1.000
_cell.length_b   1.000
_cell.length_c   1.000
_cell.angle_alpha   90.00
_cell.angle_beta   90.00
_cell.angle_gamma   90.00
#
_symmetry.space_group_name_H-M   'P 1'
#
loop_
_entity.id
_entity.type
_entity.pdbx_description
1 polymer ?
#
loop_
_entity_poly.entity_id
_entity_poly.type
_entity_poly.pdbx_seq_one_letter_code
_entity_poly.pdbx_strand_id
1 'polypeptide(L)'
;MKNSILAVICIIIVVASIGTVAYFSIPHDTQPSVTSTPTANPTTSSTSNPTTSPTTSSSPTTTPSTNPTATANPTVTAEPTATPEPTSQVVTDSVGRTVTVPYKVTRIIGLNYGCLRLLTYMNASTLVCGVEQTEATSTGRPYALAHPEYATLTKIGPQFGGDPELIAAAKPDVVFVTDYSKTSADSLQSQLGIPVISLTYGDISTSDGREVLYQSFDVIGQVLHNEARATSVENYIDGIINDLNTRTSSIADSDKPTVYIAGLSSRGAHGFTSTSAYYAPFTLTNSKNVVTDEMAKNSTSVVTLDLEALPSLNPQIIFTDYAGMTLIKQDVQAHPEIFNQLSAVTNGKVYGVLNYNSYTTNFEIALSDAYYVGSVLYPNQFSDVNAAAKADDIYTFLCGAPVYSQMVSLYGPFGPVDITS
;
A
#
# COMPACT_ATOMS: atom_id res chain seq x y z
N MET A 1 -26.64 -33.35 -54.74
CA MET A 1 -26.52 -32.49 -55.92
C MET A 1 -26.55 -31.05 -55.47
N LYS A 2 -25.52 -30.33 -55.82
CA LYS A 2 -25.25 -28.89 -55.67
C LYS A 2 -25.08 -28.34 -54.24
N ASN A 3 -23.82 -28.27 -53.87
CA ASN A 3 -23.26 -27.46 -52.83
C ASN A 3 -23.43 -25.97 -53.17
N SER A 4 -23.80 -25.17 -52.16
CA SER A 4 -23.64 -23.72 -52.21
C SER A 4 -22.91 -23.30 -50.97
N ILE A 5 -21.66 -22.92 -51.16
CA ILE A 5 -20.76 -22.30 -50.18
C ILE A 5 -21.19 -20.85 -50.02
N LEU A 6 -21.62 -20.47 -48.85
CA LEU A 6 -21.90 -19.07 -48.50
C LEU A 6 -20.64 -18.52 -47.81
N ALA A 7 -19.88 -17.69 -48.52
CA ALA A 7 -18.77 -16.94 -47.97
C ALA A 7 -19.32 -15.74 -47.18
N VAL A 8 -19.04 -15.69 -45.86
CA VAL A 8 -19.33 -14.53 -45.03
C VAL A 8 -18.10 -13.60 -45.11
N ILE A 9 -18.28 -12.48 -45.80
CA ILE A 9 -17.32 -11.38 -45.84
C ILE A 9 -17.56 -10.54 -44.57
N CYS A 10 -16.61 -10.60 -43.61
CA CYS A 10 -16.57 -9.65 -42.51
C CYS A 10 -15.98 -8.32 -43.00
N ILE A 11 -16.84 -7.32 -43.15
CA ILE A 11 -16.42 -5.92 -43.37
C ILE A 11 -16.08 -5.34 -42.00
N ILE A 12 -14.79 -5.09 -41.76
CA ILE A 12 -14.32 -4.31 -40.60
C ILE A 12 -14.48 -2.84 -41.00
N ILE A 13 -15.45 -2.15 -40.42
CA ILE A 13 -15.55 -0.69 -40.47
C ILE A 13 -14.71 -0.12 -39.36
N VAL A 14 -13.53 0.43 -39.71
CA VAL A 14 -12.74 1.26 -38.82
C VAL A 14 -13.34 2.66 -38.82
N VAL A 15 -14.07 3.02 -37.80
CA VAL A 15 -14.51 4.40 -37.54
C VAL A 15 -13.38 5.11 -36.77
N ALA A 16 -12.59 5.91 -37.47
CA ALA A 16 -11.68 6.85 -36.87
C ALA A 16 -12.49 8.05 -36.34
N SER A 17 -12.78 8.09 -35.06
CA SER A 17 -13.29 9.28 -34.36
C SER A 17 -12.14 10.20 -33.99
N ILE A 18 -12.00 11.30 -34.75
CA ILE A 18 -11.13 12.42 -34.40
C ILE A 18 -11.82 13.17 -33.26
N GLY A 19 -11.38 12.93 -32.04
CA GLY A 19 -11.78 13.70 -30.87
C GLY A 19 -10.98 14.99 -30.78
N THR A 20 -11.60 16.11 -31.08
CA THR A 20 -11.07 17.46 -30.81
C THR A 20 -11.02 17.68 -29.30
N VAL A 21 -9.82 17.71 -28.73
CA VAL A 21 -9.59 18.14 -27.32
C VAL A 21 -9.72 19.65 -27.28
N ALA A 22 -10.82 20.15 -26.71
CA ALA A 22 -10.95 21.58 -26.37
C ALA A 22 -10.13 21.87 -25.12
N TYR A 23 -9.05 22.61 -25.28
CA TYR A 23 -8.27 23.18 -24.17
C TYR A 23 -9.08 24.33 -23.58
N PHE A 24 -9.61 24.15 -22.37
CA PHE A 24 -10.10 25.25 -21.56
C PHE A 24 -8.90 25.90 -20.83
N SER A 25 -8.52 27.09 -21.29
CA SER A 25 -7.57 27.96 -20.58
C SER A 25 -8.29 28.59 -19.38
N ILE A 26 -7.88 28.25 -18.18
CA ILE A 26 -8.30 28.92 -16.95
C ILE A 26 -7.45 30.18 -16.81
N PRO A 27 -8.03 31.38 -16.59
CA PRO A 27 -7.26 32.60 -16.37
C PRO A 27 -6.51 32.53 -15.02
N HIS A 28 -5.22 32.82 -15.04
CA HIS A 28 -4.41 33.05 -13.84
C HIS A 28 -4.89 34.34 -13.16
N ASP A 29 -5.43 34.21 -11.97
CA ASP A 29 -5.70 35.35 -11.11
C ASP A 29 -4.43 35.68 -10.30
N THR A 30 -4.08 36.95 -10.34
CA THR A 30 -2.84 37.51 -9.81
C THR A 30 -2.91 37.60 -8.30
N GLN A 31 -2.00 36.92 -7.64
CA GLN A 31 -1.78 36.99 -6.19
C GLN A 31 -1.10 38.35 -5.82
N PRO A 32 -1.57 39.06 -4.80
CA PRO A 32 -0.86 40.27 -4.34
C PRO A 32 0.39 39.90 -3.54
N SER A 33 1.49 40.51 -3.92
CA SER A 33 2.79 40.43 -3.24
C SER A 33 2.73 41.05 -1.84
N VAL A 34 3.03 40.26 -0.81
CA VAL A 34 3.26 40.77 0.54
C VAL A 34 4.75 40.99 0.74
N THR A 35 5.15 42.24 0.84
CA THR A 35 6.50 42.65 1.18
C THR A 35 6.77 42.40 2.67
N SER A 36 7.68 41.51 3.01
CA SER A 36 8.16 41.35 4.38
C SER A 36 9.44 42.18 4.60
N THR A 37 9.33 43.10 5.52
CA THR A 37 10.45 43.89 6.07
C THR A 37 11.20 43.06 7.11
N PRO A 38 12.54 43.06 7.14
CA PRO A 38 13.30 42.32 8.15
C PRO A 38 13.38 43.10 9.47
N THR A 39 12.99 42.49 10.56
CA THR A 39 13.22 43.03 11.92
C THR A 39 14.37 42.28 12.57
N ALA A 40 15.27 43.08 13.12
CA ALA A 40 16.55 42.74 13.68
C ALA A 40 16.51 41.84 14.93
N ASN A 41 17.58 41.07 15.04
CA ASN A 41 18.02 40.26 16.16
C ASN A 41 18.44 41.17 17.37
N PRO A 42 18.25 40.74 18.61
CA PRO A 42 19.19 41.15 19.65
C PRO A 42 20.02 39.95 20.16
N THR A 43 21.30 40.13 20.05
CA THR A 43 22.40 39.48 20.71
C THR A 43 22.32 39.67 22.23
N THR A 44 22.48 38.66 23.02
CA THR A 44 23.08 38.78 24.35
C THR A 44 23.99 37.61 24.66
N SER A 45 25.21 38.01 25.00
CA SER A 45 26.35 37.24 25.45
C SER A 45 26.19 36.80 26.93
N SER A 46 26.93 35.82 27.28
CA SER A 46 27.95 35.71 28.34
C SER A 46 27.86 34.44 29.13
N THR A 47 28.94 33.71 29.09
CA THR A 47 29.96 33.50 30.15
C THR A 47 29.52 32.50 31.23
N SER A 48 30.19 31.42 31.47
CA SER A 48 31.51 31.23 31.99
C SER A 48 31.80 29.74 32.26
N ASN A 49 33.03 29.39 32.00
CA ASN A 49 33.69 28.15 32.51
C ASN A 49 34.07 28.34 33.99
N PRO A 50 34.22 27.28 34.78
CA PRO A 50 35.57 27.07 35.31
C PRO A 50 36.06 25.61 35.32
N THR A 51 37.28 25.50 34.92
CA THR A 51 38.37 24.57 35.20
C THR A 51 38.48 24.13 36.65
N THR A 52 38.72 22.84 36.89
CA THR A 52 39.67 22.38 37.95
C THR A 52 40.16 20.98 37.62
N SER A 53 41.45 20.88 37.36
CA SER A 53 42.27 19.69 37.63
C SER A 53 42.75 19.72 39.09
N PRO A 54 43.11 18.60 39.70
CA PRO A 54 44.42 18.50 40.23
C PRO A 54 45.22 17.22 39.92
N THR A 55 46.49 17.47 39.74
CA THR A 55 47.66 16.63 39.69
C THR A 55 47.99 16.00 41.06
N THR A 56 48.54 14.78 41.06
CA THR A 56 49.72 14.33 41.91
C THR A 56 50.02 12.91 41.50
N SER A 57 51.12 12.57 40.90
CA SER A 57 52.50 12.35 41.32
C SER A 57 52.70 11.34 42.46
N SER A 58 53.27 10.19 42.07
CA SER A 58 54.44 9.63 42.75
C SER A 58 54.91 8.31 42.10
N SER A 59 56.14 8.35 41.66
CA SER A 59 57.00 7.18 41.41
C SER A 59 57.75 6.80 42.74
N PRO A 60 58.13 5.57 42.94
CA PRO A 60 59.59 5.33 43.03
C PRO A 60 60.11 4.06 42.35
N THR A 61 61.29 4.21 41.85
CA THR A 61 62.33 3.32 41.38
C THR A 61 62.66 2.15 42.31
N THR A 62 62.85 0.94 41.75
CA THR A 62 63.98 0.05 42.04
C THR A 62 64.17 -1.00 40.96
N THR A 63 65.37 -1.03 40.38
CA THR A 63 65.91 -2.12 39.58
C THR A 63 66.51 -3.18 40.53
N PRO A 64 66.49 -4.47 40.14
CA PRO A 64 67.77 -5.05 39.72
C PRO A 64 67.67 -5.98 38.50
N SER A 65 68.75 -5.93 37.77
CA SER A 65 69.13 -6.75 36.62
C SER A 65 69.26 -8.23 36.95
N THR A 66 68.69 -9.10 36.08
CA THR A 66 69.28 -10.43 35.83
C THR A 66 68.92 -10.78 34.37
N ASN A 67 69.93 -11.12 33.60
CA ASN A 67 69.85 -11.52 32.21
C ASN A 67 69.24 -12.92 32.12
N PRO A 68 68.30 -13.18 31.19
CA PRO A 68 67.89 -14.52 30.93
C PRO A 68 67.96 -14.87 29.41
N THR A 69 68.38 -16.02 29.24
CA THR A 69 67.99 -17.08 28.28
C THR A 69 67.11 -16.71 27.14
N ALA A 70 67.61 -16.96 25.92
CA ALA A 70 66.85 -16.87 24.66
C ALA A 70 65.57 -17.72 24.70
N THR A 71 64.45 -17.05 24.70
CA THR A 71 63.14 -17.69 24.52
C THR A 71 62.78 -17.73 23.07
N ALA A 72 62.32 -18.89 22.64
CA ALA A 72 61.88 -19.17 21.28
C ALA A 72 60.88 -18.13 20.77
N ASN A 73 61.10 -17.72 19.52
CA ASN A 73 60.20 -16.83 18.76
C ASN A 73 58.80 -17.46 18.66
N PRO A 74 57.70 -16.79 19.10
CA PRO A 74 56.40 -17.33 18.92
C PRO A 74 56.07 -17.41 17.44
N THR A 75 55.72 -18.60 17.00
CA THR A 75 55.11 -18.85 15.67
C THR A 75 53.94 -17.93 15.52
N VAL A 76 54.02 -16.98 14.59
CA VAL A 76 52.86 -16.12 14.19
C VAL A 76 51.80 -17.06 13.65
N THR A 77 50.77 -17.28 14.46
CA THR A 77 49.55 -17.95 13.98
C THR A 77 48.96 -17.05 12.91
N ALA A 78 48.88 -17.54 11.68
CA ALA A 78 48.25 -16.80 10.60
C ALA A 78 46.80 -16.42 11.01
N GLU A 79 46.49 -15.14 10.96
CA GLU A 79 45.14 -14.62 11.15
C GLU A 79 44.23 -15.31 10.14
N PRO A 80 43.02 -15.81 10.51
CA PRO A 80 42.18 -16.47 9.56
C PRO A 80 41.86 -15.50 8.41
N THR A 81 42.26 -15.87 7.22
CA THR A 81 41.95 -15.13 6.00
C THR A 81 40.41 -15.02 5.89
N ALA A 82 39.88 -13.82 6.00
CA ALA A 82 38.43 -13.58 5.86
C ALA A 82 37.98 -14.17 4.51
N THR A 83 37.00 -15.05 4.55
CA THR A 83 36.37 -15.57 3.34
C THR A 83 35.77 -14.37 2.60
N PRO A 84 36.08 -14.17 1.30
CA PRO A 84 35.53 -13.06 0.55
C PRO A 84 33.99 -13.12 0.57
N GLU A 85 33.33 -12.01 0.85
CA GLU A 85 31.88 -11.92 0.78
C GLU A 85 31.39 -12.27 -0.64
N PRO A 86 30.27 -13.00 -0.79
CA PRO A 86 29.72 -13.29 -2.09
C PRO A 86 29.37 -11.99 -2.83
N THR A 87 29.61 -11.97 -4.15
CA THR A 87 29.28 -10.81 -4.99
C THR A 87 27.87 -10.86 -5.54
N SER A 88 27.26 -12.05 -5.58
CA SER A 88 25.90 -12.31 -6.07
C SER A 88 25.22 -13.42 -5.29
N GLN A 89 23.91 -13.48 -5.39
CA GLN A 89 23.06 -14.54 -4.86
C GLN A 89 22.04 -14.97 -5.91
N VAL A 90 21.43 -16.14 -5.72
CA VAL A 90 20.40 -16.69 -6.59
C VAL A 90 19.09 -16.75 -5.82
N VAL A 91 18.03 -16.17 -6.39
CA VAL A 91 16.69 -16.11 -5.79
C VAL A 91 15.68 -16.71 -6.76
N THR A 92 14.70 -17.43 -6.24
CA THR A 92 13.53 -17.86 -7.02
C THR A 92 12.40 -16.86 -6.78
N ASP A 93 11.92 -16.22 -7.84
CA ASP A 93 10.84 -15.23 -7.75
C ASP A 93 9.43 -15.88 -7.68
N SER A 94 8.40 -15.08 -7.44
CA SER A 94 7.03 -15.56 -7.21
C SER A 94 6.40 -16.27 -8.42
N VAL A 95 6.99 -16.17 -9.62
CA VAL A 95 6.56 -16.89 -10.83
C VAL A 95 7.47 -18.06 -11.19
N GLY A 96 8.35 -18.47 -10.25
CA GLY A 96 9.22 -19.62 -10.38
C GLY A 96 10.41 -19.42 -11.32
N ARG A 97 10.88 -18.17 -11.51
CA ARG A 97 12.12 -17.88 -12.23
C ARG A 97 13.30 -17.89 -11.26
N THR A 98 14.40 -18.48 -11.69
CA THR A 98 15.67 -18.41 -10.96
C THR A 98 16.46 -17.22 -11.49
N VAL A 99 16.70 -16.21 -10.64
CA VAL A 99 17.34 -14.94 -11.02
C VAL A 99 18.60 -14.73 -10.17
N THR A 100 19.71 -14.41 -10.84
CA THR A 100 20.93 -13.99 -10.15
C THR A 100 20.89 -12.49 -9.91
N VAL A 101 20.98 -12.08 -8.65
CA VAL A 101 20.98 -10.68 -8.21
C VAL A 101 22.29 -10.34 -7.49
N PRO A 102 22.71 -9.07 -7.43
CA PRO A 102 23.85 -8.67 -6.60
C PRO A 102 23.60 -9.09 -5.14
N TYR A 103 24.63 -9.52 -4.43
CA TYR A 103 24.53 -9.85 -3.02
C TYR A 103 24.18 -8.60 -2.18
N LYS A 104 24.80 -7.47 -2.50
CA LYS A 104 24.49 -6.19 -1.87
C LYS A 104 23.64 -5.35 -2.80
N VAL A 105 22.37 -5.17 -2.46
CA VAL A 105 21.41 -4.33 -3.19
C VAL A 105 21.29 -2.99 -2.46
N THR A 106 21.50 -1.90 -3.18
CA THR A 106 21.47 -0.52 -2.64
C THR A 106 20.51 0.40 -3.40
N ARG A 107 20.09 -0.01 -4.57
CA ARG A 107 19.23 0.77 -5.46
C ARG A 107 18.18 -0.14 -6.08
N ILE A 108 16.91 0.18 -5.84
CA ILE A 108 15.79 -0.61 -6.35
C ILE A 108 14.77 0.26 -7.07
N ILE A 109 13.99 -0.36 -7.93
CA ILE A 109 12.80 0.20 -8.56
C ILE A 109 11.66 -0.80 -8.37
N GLY A 110 10.47 -0.29 -8.04
CA GLY A 110 9.22 -1.04 -8.05
C GLY A 110 8.36 -0.59 -9.22
N LEU A 111 7.94 -1.53 -10.07
CA LEU A 111 7.10 -1.27 -11.24
C LEU A 111 5.73 -1.92 -11.08
N ASN A 112 4.76 -1.31 -11.74
CA ASN A 112 3.39 -1.76 -11.79
C ASN A 112 2.64 -1.55 -10.45
N TYR A 113 1.32 -1.78 -10.45
CA TYR A 113 0.47 -1.47 -9.32
C TYR A 113 0.87 -2.23 -8.04
N GLY A 114 0.98 -1.51 -6.95
CA GLY A 114 1.25 -2.05 -5.62
C GLY A 114 2.71 -2.47 -5.35
N CYS A 115 3.59 -2.53 -6.36
CA CYS A 115 4.97 -2.95 -6.14
C CYS A 115 5.69 -2.03 -5.14
N LEU A 116 5.63 -0.72 -5.33
CA LEU A 116 6.24 0.24 -4.42
C LEU A 116 5.67 0.14 -2.99
N ARG A 117 4.38 -0.18 -2.85
CA ARG A 117 3.74 -0.43 -1.55
C ARG A 117 4.36 -1.63 -0.84
N LEU A 118 4.52 -2.79 -1.54
CA LEU A 118 5.18 -3.96 -0.95
C LEU A 118 6.60 -3.65 -0.51
N LEU A 119 7.37 -2.93 -1.32
CA LEU A 119 8.71 -2.47 -0.95
C LEU A 119 8.70 -1.55 0.28
N THR A 120 7.68 -0.70 0.40
CA THR A 120 7.50 0.17 1.58
C THR A 120 7.22 -0.66 2.83
N TYR A 121 6.32 -1.66 2.77
CA TYR A 121 6.05 -2.56 3.90
C TYR A 121 7.31 -3.31 4.35
N MET A 122 8.21 -3.58 3.42
CA MET A 122 9.49 -4.23 3.69
C MET A 122 10.58 -3.25 4.17
N ASN A 123 10.24 -2.01 4.54
CA ASN A 123 11.17 -0.96 4.95
C ASN A 123 12.28 -0.66 3.92
N ALA A 124 11.98 -0.84 2.64
CA ALA A 124 12.95 -0.66 1.55
C ALA A 124 12.87 0.74 0.89
N SER A 125 12.09 1.67 1.44
CA SER A 125 11.84 3.00 0.88
C SER A 125 13.11 3.78 0.58
N THR A 126 14.12 3.69 1.44
CA THR A 126 15.41 4.40 1.29
C THR A 126 16.27 3.87 0.14
N LEU A 127 15.99 2.68 -0.37
CA LEU A 127 16.68 2.07 -1.50
C LEU A 127 16.05 2.47 -2.83
N VAL A 128 14.82 3.01 -2.83
CA VAL A 128 14.08 3.37 -4.05
C VAL A 128 14.77 4.51 -4.76
N CYS A 129 15.21 4.29 -6.00
CA CYS A 129 15.97 5.27 -6.77
C CYS A 129 15.19 5.89 -7.93
N GLY A 130 13.97 5.43 -8.19
CA GLY A 130 13.06 5.96 -9.19
C GLY A 130 11.66 5.40 -9.03
N VAL A 131 10.65 6.16 -9.47
CA VAL A 131 9.23 5.82 -9.35
C VAL A 131 8.48 6.09 -10.65
N GLU A 132 7.43 5.31 -10.91
CA GLU A 132 6.50 5.59 -12.00
C GLU A 132 5.80 6.94 -11.78
N GLN A 133 5.36 7.58 -12.86
CA GLN A 133 4.72 8.91 -12.80
C GLN A 133 3.51 8.92 -11.85
N THR A 134 2.71 7.85 -11.84
CA THR A 134 1.54 7.71 -10.96
C THR A 134 1.92 7.66 -9.48
N GLU A 135 3.06 7.06 -9.15
CA GLU A 135 3.57 7.02 -7.77
C GLU A 135 4.07 8.39 -7.31
N ALA A 136 4.75 9.12 -8.19
CA ALA A 136 5.25 10.46 -7.91
C ALA A 136 4.13 11.49 -7.67
N THR A 137 2.94 11.25 -8.21
CA THR A 137 1.78 12.16 -8.09
C THR A 137 0.71 11.66 -7.14
N SER A 138 0.95 10.53 -6.46
CA SER A 138 -0.01 9.95 -5.54
C SER A 138 -0.17 10.79 -4.28
N THR A 139 -1.39 11.22 -3.99
CA THR A 139 -1.72 12.02 -2.82
C THR A 139 -2.71 11.36 -1.87
N GLY A 140 -3.20 10.16 -2.17
CA GLY A 140 -4.30 9.53 -1.43
C GLY A 140 -4.05 8.09 -1.01
N ARG A 141 -2.78 7.70 -0.87
CA ARG A 141 -2.38 6.35 -0.43
C ARG A 141 -1.44 6.46 0.78
N PRO A 142 -1.67 5.73 1.89
CA PRO A 142 -0.90 5.88 3.11
C PRO A 142 0.61 5.71 2.91
N TYR A 143 1.06 4.72 2.14
CA TYR A 143 2.49 4.54 1.89
C TYR A 143 3.14 5.73 1.16
N ALA A 144 2.41 6.40 0.26
CA ALA A 144 2.91 7.59 -0.45
C ALA A 144 2.86 8.84 0.44
N LEU A 145 1.87 8.95 1.32
CA LEU A 145 1.79 10.04 2.32
C LEU A 145 2.88 9.90 3.39
N ALA A 146 3.22 8.67 3.78
CA ALA A 146 4.30 8.38 4.70
C ALA A 146 5.69 8.66 4.10
N HIS A 147 5.81 8.63 2.77
CA HIS A 147 7.05 8.80 2.01
C HIS A 147 6.93 9.92 0.97
N PRO A 148 6.78 11.19 1.39
CA PRO A 148 6.63 12.32 0.47
C PRO A 148 7.85 12.51 -0.46
N GLU A 149 9.01 11.95 -0.11
CA GLU A 149 10.20 11.91 -0.94
C GLU A 149 9.97 11.20 -2.29
N TYR A 150 9.04 10.25 -2.39
CA TYR A 150 8.71 9.58 -3.66
C TYR A 150 8.31 10.58 -4.76
N ALA A 151 7.65 11.67 -4.40
CA ALA A 151 7.28 12.72 -5.34
C ALA A 151 8.51 13.42 -5.98
N THR A 152 9.67 13.37 -5.33
CA THR A 152 10.91 14.04 -5.76
C THR A 152 11.89 13.10 -6.45
N LEU A 153 11.67 11.78 -6.39
CA LEU A 153 12.52 10.80 -7.05
C LEU A 153 12.47 10.92 -8.58
N THR A 154 13.47 10.33 -9.24
CA THR A 154 13.53 10.23 -10.70
C THR A 154 12.27 9.55 -11.23
N LYS A 155 11.57 10.20 -12.18
CA LYS A 155 10.44 9.59 -12.88
C LYS A 155 10.97 8.64 -13.95
N ILE A 156 10.57 7.39 -13.85
CA ILE A 156 11.03 6.31 -14.72
C ILE A 156 10.01 5.92 -15.79
N GLY A 157 9.10 6.80 -16.13
CA GLY A 157 8.10 6.60 -17.19
C GLY A 157 6.67 6.49 -16.67
N PRO A 158 5.73 6.12 -17.54
CA PRO A 158 4.31 6.01 -17.21
C PRO A 158 4.03 4.83 -16.25
N GLN A 159 2.81 4.81 -15.70
CA GLN A 159 2.31 3.67 -14.92
C GLN A 159 2.27 2.38 -15.74
N PHE A 160 2.31 1.24 -15.05
CA PHE A 160 2.23 -0.12 -15.60
C PHE A 160 3.46 -0.55 -16.41
N GLY A 161 4.65 -0.23 -15.91
CA GLY A 161 5.89 -0.80 -16.41
C GLY A 161 7.00 0.21 -16.69
N GLY A 162 6.72 1.50 -16.60
CA GLY A 162 7.73 2.54 -16.80
C GLY A 162 8.23 2.65 -18.25
N ASP A 163 9.41 3.21 -18.40
CA ASP A 163 10.15 3.33 -19.65
C ASP A 163 11.53 2.67 -19.46
N PRO A 164 11.90 1.66 -20.25
CA PRO A 164 13.14 0.92 -20.07
C PRO A 164 14.41 1.78 -20.13
N GLU A 165 14.44 2.83 -20.97
CA GLU A 165 15.62 3.71 -21.07
C GLU A 165 15.75 4.57 -19.80
N LEU A 166 14.63 5.08 -19.27
CA LEU A 166 14.62 5.84 -18.02
C LEU A 166 14.94 4.95 -16.80
N ILE A 167 14.45 3.70 -16.79
CA ILE A 167 14.78 2.71 -15.76
C ILE A 167 16.28 2.42 -15.78
N ALA A 168 16.86 2.13 -16.94
CA ALA A 168 18.28 1.87 -17.08
C ALA A 168 19.14 3.08 -16.71
N ALA A 169 18.69 4.31 -17.05
CA ALA A 169 19.36 5.56 -16.68
C ALA A 169 19.36 5.80 -15.15
N ALA A 170 18.34 5.33 -14.43
CA ALA A 170 18.28 5.40 -12.97
C ALA A 170 19.24 4.43 -12.28
N LYS A 171 19.84 3.48 -13.01
CA LYS A 171 20.84 2.50 -12.55
C LYS A 171 20.43 1.76 -11.27
N PRO A 172 19.29 1.06 -11.25
CA PRO A 172 18.95 0.18 -10.15
C PRO A 172 19.82 -1.09 -10.16
N ASP A 173 20.08 -1.68 -9.01
CA ASP A 173 20.73 -2.99 -8.88
C ASP A 173 19.72 -4.11 -9.19
N VAL A 174 18.45 -3.90 -8.85
CA VAL A 174 17.32 -4.83 -9.06
C VAL A 174 16.05 -4.04 -9.37
N VAL A 175 15.25 -4.57 -10.27
CA VAL A 175 13.89 -4.07 -10.56
C VAL A 175 12.90 -5.12 -10.08
N PHE A 176 11.96 -4.71 -9.20
CA PHE A 176 10.82 -5.52 -8.79
C PHE A 176 9.61 -5.16 -9.65
N VAL A 177 8.82 -6.16 -10.03
CA VAL A 177 7.58 -5.96 -10.79
C VAL A 177 6.46 -6.79 -10.19
N THR A 178 5.25 -6.26 -10.10
CA THR A 178 4.08 -7.05 -9.68
C THR A 178 3.30 -7.57 -10.88
N ASP A 179 2.77 -8.80 -10.73
CA ASP A 179 1.85 -9.46 -11.68
C ASP A 179 2.37 -9.55 -13.12
N TYR A 180 3.69 -9.65 -13.26
CA TYR A 180 4.29 -10.01 -14.55
C TYR A 180 4.35 -11.54 -14.70
N SER A 181 3.97 -12.02 -15.88
CA SER A 181 4.21 -13.41 -16.24
C SER A 181 5.72 -13.69 -16.34
N LYS A 182 6.09 -14.96 -16.24
CA LYS A 182 7.48 -15.40 -16.48
C LYS A 182 8.06 -14.80 -17.76
N THR A 183 7.33 -14.90 -18.87
CA THR A 183 7.76 -14.39 -20.19
C THR A 183 7.93 -12.86 -20.18
N SER A 184 6.99 -12.13 -19.54
CA SER A 184 7.07 -10.66 -19.48
C SER A 184 8.26 -10.20 -18.64
N ALA A 185 8.52 -10.88 -17.52
CA ALA A 185 9.65 -10.57 -16.65
C ALA A 185 11.00 -10.91 -17.33
N ASP A 186 11.10 -12.04 -18.05
CA ASP A 186 12.28 -12.40 -18.84
C ASP A 186 12.55 -11.39 -19.96
N SER A 187 11.50 -10.93 -20.63
CA SER A 187 11.60 -9.92 -21.70
C SER A 187 12.13 -8.59 -21.15
N LEU A 188 11.56 -8.11 -20.04
CA LEU A 188 11.99 -6.88 -19.40
C LEU A 188 13.43 -6.98 -18.90
N GLN A 189 13.80 -8.09 -18.26
CA GLN A 189 15.17 -8.34 -17.80
C GLN A 189 16.18 -8.32 -18.96
N SER A 190 15.83 -8.95 -20.08
CA SER A 190 16.68 -8.97 -21.29
C SER A 190 16.83 -7.59 -21.90
N GLN A 191 15.77 -6.77 -21.88
CA GLN A 191 15.78 -5.42 -22.42
C GLN A 191 16.60 -4.46 -21.55
N LEU A 192 16.49 -4.59 -20.21
CA LEU A 192 17.20 -3.73 -19.26
C LEU A 192 18.66 -4.14 -19.07
N GLY A 193 18.99 -5.43 -19.20
CA GLY A 193 20.27 -5.99 -18.76
C GLY A 193 20.47 -5.92 -17.25
N ILE A 194 19.37 -5.74 -16.48
CA ILE A 194 19.33 -5.61 -15.02
C ILE A 194 18.43 -6.73 -14.48
N PRO A 195 18.74 -7.37 -13.34
CA PRO A 195 17.89 -8.38 -12.74
C PRO A 195 16.48 -7.87 -12.49
N VAL A 196 15.46 -8.64 -12.93
CA VAL A 196 14.05 -8.36 -12.71
C VAL A 196 13.46 -9.48 -11.85
N ILE A 197 12.85 -9.13 -10.72
CA ILE A 197 12.18 -10.02 -9.79
C ILE A 197 10.68 -9.83 -9.92
N SER A 198 9.95 -10.88 -10.28
CA SER A 198 8.49 -10.85 -10.36
C SER A 198 7.88 -11.23 -9.01
N LEU A 199 6.94 -10.41 -8.57
CA LEU A 199 6.15 -10.57 -7.36
C LEU A 199 4.69 -10.82 -7.74
N THR A 200 3.94 -11.50 -6.86
CA THR A 200 2.49 -11.65 -6.97
C THR A 200 1.82 -10.82 -5.88
N TYR A 201 0.68 -10.17 -6.20
CA TYR A 201 0.11 -9.22 -5.25
C TYR A 201 -0.73 -9.88 -4.14
N GLY A 202 -1.42 -10.98 -4.43
CA GLY A 202 -2.22 -11.72 -3.45
C GLY A 202 -3.45 -10.96 -2.93
N ASP A 203 -4.00 -11.49 -1.82
CA ASP A 203 -5.19 -10.94 -1.14
C ASP A 203 -5.10 -11.27 0.36
N ILE A 204 -5.64 -10.39 1.23
CA ILE A 204 -5.65 -10.59 2.69
C ILE A 204 -6.92 -11.26 3.20
N SER A 205 -7.98 -11.34 2.39
CA SER A 205 -9.30 -11.83 2.82
C SER A 205 -9.36 -13.35 2.93
N THR A 206 -8.49 -14.07 2.21
CA THR A 206 -8.44 -15.54 2.18
C THR A 206 -7.07 -16.06 2.60
N SER A 207 -7.00 -17.30 3.11
CA SER A 207 -5.72 -17.94 3.45
C SER A 207 -4.82 -18.09 2.23
N ASP A 208 -5.37 -18.58 1.12
CA ASP A 208 -4.61 -18.82 -0.11
C ASP A 208 -4.11 -17.50 -0.71
N GLY A 209 -4.92 -16.42 -0.65
CA GLY A 209 -4.53 -15.09 -1.07
C GLY A 209 -3.39 -14.52 -0.23
N ARG A 210 -3.40 -14.77 1.09
CA ARG A 210 -2.31 -14.36 1.98
C ARG A 210 -1.01 -15.13 1.70
N GLU A 211 -1.10 -16.45 1.46
CA GLU A 211 0.07 -17.23 1.09
C GLU A 211 0.76 -16.68 -0.15
N VAL A 212 -0.02 -16.32 -1.18
CA VAL A 212 0.48 -15.66 -2.39
C VAL A 212 1.15 -14.31 -2.09
N LEU A 213 0.55 -13.50 -1.21
CA LEU A 213 1.12 -12.21 -0.79
C LEU A 213 2.44 -12.40 -0.01
N TYR A 214 2.46 -13.34 0.94
CA TYR A 214 3.61 -13.59 1.83
C TYR A 214 4.81 -14.12 1.06
N GLN A 215 4.61 -14.96 0.05
CA GLN A 215 5.69 -15.35 -0.88
C GLN A 215 6.40 -14.13 -1.48
N SER A 216 5.69 -13.04 -1.75
CA SER A 216 6.32 -11.82 -2.26
C SER A 216 7.14 -11.09 -1.19
N PHE A 217 6.71 -11.09 0.06
CA PHE A 217 7.52 -10.57 1.17
C PHE A 217 8.78 -11.41 1.38
N ASP A 218 8.66 -12.73 1.33
CA ASP A 218 9.80 -13.65 1.42
C ASP A 218 10.82 -13.38 0.31
N VAL A 219 10.36 -13.25 -0.94
CA VAL A 219 11.22 -12.95 -2.09
C VAL A 219 11.94 -11.60 -1.92
N ILE A 220 11.22 -10.55 -1.50
CA ILE A 220 11.84 -9.24 -1.21
C ILE A 220 12.84 -9.38 -0.06
N GLY A 221 12.48 -10.11 1.00
CA GLY A 221 13.35 -10.40 2.15
C GLY A 221 14.65 -11.05 1.74
N GLN A 222 14.59 -12.10 0.92
CA GLN A 222 15.78 -12.78 0.38
C GLN A 222 16.65 -11.85 -0.46
N VAL A 223 16.06 -11.08 -1.38
CA VAL A 223 16.82 -10.16 -2.25
C VAL A 223 17.53 -9.08 -1.45
N LEU A 224 16.91 -8.58 -0.38
CA LEU A 224 17.39 -7.45 0.39
C LEU A 224 18.06 -7.85 1.73
N HIS A 225 18.18 -9.14 2.02
CA HIS A 225 18.62 -9.69 3.31
C HIS A 225 17.83 -9.13 4.51
N ASN A 226 16.51 -9.10 4.37
CA ASN A 226 15.57 -8.54 5.33
C ASN A 226 14.42 -9.51 5.66
N GLU A 227 14.72 -10.81 5.76
CA GLU A 227 13.77 -11.90 6.01
C GLU A 227 13.05 -11.72 7.36
N ALA A 228 13.74 -11.16 8.35
CA ALA A 228 13.14 -10.85 9.65
C ALA A 228 11.97 -9.84 9.52
N ARG A 229 12.06 -8.89 8.58
CA ARG A 229 10.97 -7.95 8.30
C ARG A 229 9.82 -8.62 7.58
N ALA A 230 10.08 -9.53 6.62
CA ALA A 230 9.05 -10.34 5.97
C ALA A 230 8.21 -11.06 7.02
N THR A 231 8.84 -11.90 7.84
CA THR A 231 8.17 -12.60 8.96
C THR A 231 7.43 -11.65 9.91
N SER A 232 7.97 -10.46 10.18
CA SER A 232 7.33 -9.46 11.05
C SER A 232 6.05 -8.88 10.42
N VAL A 233 6.05 -8.62 9.11
CA VAL A 233 4.88 -8.11 8.36
C VAL A 233 3.78 -9.16 8.30
N GLU A 234 4.12 -10.40 7.99
CA GLU A 234 3.19 -11.54 7.95
C GLU A 234 2.52 -11.75 9.30
N ASN A 235 3.32 -11.86 10.37
CA ASN A 235 2.81 -12.02 11.73
C ASN A 235 1.92 -10.84 12.17
N TYR A 236 2.22 -9.63 11.72
CA TYR A 236 1.43 -8.45 12.05
C TYR A 236 0.06 -8.50 11.36
N ILE A 237 0.02 -8.84 10.06
CA ILE A 237 -1.22 -9.00 9.30
C ILE A 237 -2.06 -10.13 9.89
N ASP A 238 -1.48 -11.29 10.15
CA ASP A 238 -2.17 -12.43 10.76
C ASP A 238 -2.65 -12.12 12.17
N GLY A 239 -1.88 -11.35 12.94
CA GLY A 239 -2.29 -10.87 14.26
C GLY A 239 -3.56 -10.03 14.22
N ILE A 240 -3.67 -9.10 13.25
CA ILE A 240 -4.88 -8.30 13.02
C ILE A 240 -6.06 -9.17 12.63
N ILE A 241 -5.88 -10.07 11.66
CA ILE A 241 -6.93 -10.96 11.17
C ILE A 241 -7.44 -11.86 12.28
N ASN A 242 -6.54 -12.41 13.09
CA ASN A 242 -6.89 -13.24 14.25
C ASN A 242 -7.63 -12.45 15.34
N ASP A 243 -7.24 -11.20 15.60
CA ASP A 243 -7.95 -10.32 16.56
C ASP A 243 -9.38 -10.04 16.07
N LEU A 244 -9.55 -9.63 14.80
CA LEU A 244 -10.85 -9.38 14.19
C LEU A 244 -11.75 -10.63 14.24
N ASN A 245 -11.21 -11.79 13.88
CA ASN A 245 -11.94 -13.05 13.92
C ASN A 245 -12.29 -13.46 15.36
N THR A 246 -11.41 -13.30 16.34
CA THR A 246 -11.67 -13.60 17.74
C THR A 246 -12.83 -12.77 18.28
N ARG A 247 -12.94 -11.50 17.89
CA ARG A 247 -14.00 -10.59 18.28
C ARG A 247 -15.35 -10.93 17.67
N THR A 248 -15.38 -11.51 16.48
CA THR A 248 -16.59 -11.58 15.63
C THR A 248 -17.10 -12.99 15.33
N SER A 249 -16.26 -14.03 15.37
CA SER A 249 -16.62 -15.39 14.95
C SER A 249 -17.69 -16.06 15.83
N SER A 250 -17.82 -15.66 17.10
CA SER A 250 -18.81 -16.21 18.02
C SER A 250 -20.18 -15.53 17.94
N ILE A 251 -20.31 -14.45 17.14
CA ILE A 251 -21.58 -13.74 16.98
C ILE A 251 -22.52 -14.58 16.11
N ALA A 252 -23.70 -14.91 16.65
CA ALA A 252 -24.69 -15.68 15.92
C ALA A 252 -25.20 -14.90 14.69
N ASP A 253 -25.49 -15.57 13.59
CA ASP A 253 -25.94 -14.90 12.34
C ASP A 253 -27.27 -14.14 12.52
N SER A 254 -28.12 -14.53 13.47
CA SER A 254 -29.31 -13.78 13.85
C SER A 254 -29.01 -12.41 14.45
N ASP A 255 -27.86 -12.24 15.07
CA ASP A 255 -27.47 -11.05 15.82
C ASP A 255 -26.60 -10.11 14.97
N LYS A 256 -26.20 -10.57 13.77
CA LYS A 256 -25.43 -9.74 12.83
C LYS A 256 -26.36 -8.85 12.03
N PRO A 257 -26.15 -7.52 12.06
CA PRO A 257 -26.86 -6.63 11.15
C PRO A 257 -26.47 -6.92 9.69
N THR A 258 -27.43 -6.77 8.78
CA THR A 258 -27.16 -6.85 7.36
C THR A 258 -26.47 -5.58 6.88
N VAL A 259 -25.43 -5.74 6.02
CA VAL A 259 -24.56 -4.67 5.58
C VAL A 259 -24.45 -4.60 4.06
N TYR A 260 -24.16 -3.39 3.57
CA TYR A 260 -23.87 -3.11 2.17
C TYR A 260 -22.70 -2.13 2.06
N ILE A 261 -21.80 -2.35 1.11
CA ILE A 261 -20.81 -1.36 0.70
C ILE A 261 -21.26 -0.69 -0.59
N ALA A 262 -21.36 0.63 -0.60
CA ALA A 262 -21.76 1.44 -1.73
C ALA A 262 -20.60 2.25 -2.30
N GLY A 263 -20.60 2.47 -3.61
CA GLY A 263 -19.64 3.33 -4.28
C GLY A 263 -18.21 2.80 -4.32
N LEU A 264 -18.06 1.47 -4.18
CA LEU A 264 -16.75 0.84 -4.15
C LEU A 264 -15.98 1.16 -5.42
N SER A 265 -14.82 1.78 -5.28
CA SER A 265 -14.00 2.22 -6.40
C SER A 265 -13.31 1.06 -7.11
N SER A 266 -13.24 1.14 -8.44
CA SER A 266 -12.52 0.20 -9.29
C SER A 266 -12.14 0.90 -10.59
N ARG A 267 -10.85 1.16 -10.80
CA ARG A 267 -10.34 1.95 -11.93
C ARG A 267 -10.98 3.36 -12.01
N GLY A 268 -11.37 3.91 -10.87
CA GLY A 268 -12.04 5.20 -10.73
C GLY A 268 -13.16 5.17 -9.69
N ALA A 269 -13.79 6.31 -9.47
CA ALA A 269 -14.96 6.46 -8.61
C ALA A 269 -16.22 5.88 -9.27
N HIS A 270 -17.12 5.32 -8.46
CA HIS A 270 -18.37 4.75 -8.89
C HIS A 270 -19.52 5.22 -7.99
N GLY A 271 -20.77 5.14 -8.51
CA GLY A 271 -21.98 5.47 -7.79
C GLY A 271 -22.41 4.37 -6.80
N PHE A 272 -23.58 4.59 -6.20
CA PHE A 272 -24.09 3.79 -5.08
C PHE A 272 -24.18 2.29 -5.37
N THR A 273 -24.48 1.90 -6.59
CA THR A 273 -24.68 0.49 -6.98
C THR A 273 -23.39 -0.31 -7.15
N SER A 274 -22.23 0.35 -7.13
CA SER A 274 -20.93 -0.32 -7.18
C SER A 274 -20.60 -0.95 -5.83
N THR A 275 -20.40 -2.27 -5.81
CA THR A 275 -20.30 -3.07 -4.59
C THR A 275 -19.45 -4.33 -4.80
N SER A 276 -19.33 -5.18 -3.78
CA SER A 276 -18.67 -6.50 -3.86
C SER A 276 -19.27 -7.48 -2.86
N ALA A 277 -19.40 -8.74 -3.27
CA ALA A 277 -19.70 -9.84 -2.35
C ALA A 277 -18.50 -10.14 -1.41
N TYR A 278 -17.28 -9.83 -1.86
CA TYR A 278 -16.03 -10.15 -1.19
C TYR A 278 -15.29 -8.89 -0.69
N TYR A 279 -16.04 -7.90 -0.18
CA TYR A 279 -15.45 -6.71 0.41
C TYR A 279 -14.59 -7.09 1.63
N ALA A 280 -13.28 -6.90 1.55
CA ALA A 280 -12.32 -7.39 2.53
C ALA A 280 -12.66 -7.02 3.99
N PRO A 281 -13.03 -5.76 4.34
CA PRO A 281 -13.44 -5.42 5.70
C PRO A 281 -14.65 -6.21 6.20
N PHE A 282 -15.61 -6.58 5.32
CA PHE A 282 -16.75 -7.41 5.72
C PHE A 282 -16.34 -8.86 5.94
N THR A 283 -15.49 -9.41 5.07
CA THR A 283 -14.97 -10.78 5.22
C THR A 283 -14.19 -10.92 6.54
N LEU A 284 -13.28 -9.98 6.81
CA LEU A 284 -12.43 -10.00 8.01
C LEU A 284 -13.20 -9.80 9.32
N THR A 285 -14.38 -9.21 9.28
CA THR A 285 -15.26 -8.99 10.44
C THR A 285 -16.43 -9.95 10.51
N ASN A 286 -16.45 -11.01 9.71
CA ASN A 286 -17.56 -11.99 9.63
C ASN A 286 -18.94 -11.31 9.48
N SER A 287 -19.01 -10.23 8.69
CA SER A 287 -20.21 -9.41 8.51
C SER A 287 -21.23 -10.10 7.59
N LYS A 288 -22.51 -9.79 7.78
CA LYS A 288 -23.62 -10.31 6.99
C LYS A 288 -23.88 -9.41 5.77
N ASN A 289 -23.06 -9.58 4.71
CA ASN A 289 -23.22 -8.83 3.48
C ASN A 289 -24.51 -9.21 2.76
N VAL A 290 -25.31 -8.23 2.31
CA VAL A 290 -26.54 -8.49 1.51
C VAL A 290 -26.22 -8.87 0.07
N VAL A 291 -25.00 -8.55 -0.42
CA VAL A 291 -24.54 -8.94 -1.76
C VAL A 291 -24.00 -10.37 -1.70
N THR A 292 -24.69 -11.28 -2.39
CA THR A 292 -24.32 -12.70 -2.41
C THR A 292 -23.44 -13.03 -3.62
N ASP A 293 -22.78 -14.19 -3.58
CA ASP A 293 -21.98 -14.71 -4.68
C ASP A 293 -22.79 -14.83 -5.97
N GLU A 294 -24.06 -15.23 -5.87
CA GLU A 294 -24.96 -15.35 -7.02
C GLU A 294 -25.21 -13.97 -7.65
N MET A 295 -25.47 -12.94 -6.85
CA MET A 295 -25.65 -11.56 -7.31
C MET A 295 -24.37 -11.02 -7.96
N ALA A 296 -23.22 -11.36 -7.41
CA ALA A 296 -21.92 -11.03 -7.98
C ALA A 296 -21.53 -11.93 -9.17
N LYS A 297 -22.38 -12.88 -9.57
CA LYS A 297 -22.10 -13.87 -10.64
C LYS A 297 -20.79 -14.61 -10.40
N ASN A 298 -20.50 -14.92 -9.13
CA ASN A 298 -19.26 -15.50 -8.63
C ASN A 298 -18.01 -14.66 -8.99
N SER A 299 -18.16 -13.36 -9.22
CA SER A 299 -17.04 -12.44 -9.43
C SER A 299 -16.43 -12.06 -8.09
N THR A 300 -15.13 -12.22 -7.96
CA THR A 300 -14.35 -11.71 -6.81
C THR A 300 -14.04 -10.21 -6.93
N SER A 301 -14.37 -9.61 -8.06
CA SER A 301 -14.17 -8.19 -8.35
C SER A 301 -15.37 -7.35 -7.91
N VAL A 302 -15.23 -6.03 -8.07
CA VAL A 302 -16.33 -5.07 -7.94
C VAL A 302 -17.40 -5.35 -9.02
N VAL A 303 -18.66 -5.31 -8.61
CA VAL A 303 -19.82 -5.50 -9.45
C VAL A 303 -20.76 -4.30 -9.34
N THR A 304 -21.60 -4.09 -10.36
CA THR A 304 -22.65 -3.07 -10.34
C THR A 304 -24.00 -3.78 -10.27
N LEU A 305 -24.80 -3.44 -9.27
CA LEU A 305 -26.18 -3.94 -9.13
C LEU A 305 -27.16 -3.04 -9.86
N ASP A 306 -28.34 -3.57 -10.16
CA ASP A 306 -29.45 -2.76 -10.61
C ASP A 306 -29.97 -1.91 -9.45
N LEU A 307 -30.24 -0.63 -9.70
CA LEU A 307 -30.67 0.33 -8.68
C LEU A 307 -32.01 -0.11 -8.06
N GLU A 308 -32.93 -0.63 -8.87
CA GLU A 308 -34.25 -1.11 -8.47
C GLU A 308 -34.20 -2.35 -7.55
N ALA A 309 -33.07 -3.04 -7.49
CA ALA A 309 -32.90 -4.18 -6.59
C ALA A 309 -32.63 -3.75 -5.14
N LEU A 310 -32.13 -2.53 -4.89
CA LEU A 310 -31.71 -2.05 -3.59
C LEU A 310 -32.83 -2.07 -2.53
N PRO A 311 -34.09 -1.65 -2.80
CA PRO A 311 -35.15 -1.72 -1.79
C PRO A 311 -35.46 -3.14 -1.32
N SER A 312 -35.27 -4.16 -2.15
CA SER A 312 -35.49 -5.55 -1.76
C SER A 312 -34.34 -6.10 -0.89
N LEU A 313 -33.14 -5.59 -1.05
CA LEU A 313 -31.97 -5.91 -0.22
C LEU A 313 -32.08 -5.24 1.15
N ASN A 314 -32.49 -3.99 1.17
CA ASN A 314 -32.74 -3.16 2.35
C ASN A 314 -31.75 -3.42 3.51
N PRO A 315 -30.46 -3.17 3.35
CA PRO A 315 -29.46 -3.39 4.38
C PRO A 315 -29.75 -2.53 5.60
N GLN A 316 -29.44 -3.07 6.80
CA GLN A 316 -29.63 -2.34 8.07
C GLN A 316 -28.57 -1.25 8.28
N ILE A 317 -27.38 -1.45 7.69
CA ILE A 317 -26.25 -0.52 7.75
C ILE A 317 -25.61 -0.44 6.37
N ILE A 318 -25.28 0.77 5.93
CA ILE A 318 -24.58 1.02 4.67
C ILE A 318 -23.23 1.64 4.99
N PHE A 319 -22.17 1.11 4.36
CA PHE A 319 -20.88 1.77 4.30
C PHE A 319 -20.71 2.38 2.91
N THR A 320 -20.03 3.52 2.81
CA THR A 320 -19.78 4.22 1.54
C THR A 320 -18.30 4.46 1.36
N ASP A 321 -17.76 4.03 0.23
CA ASP A 321 -16.39 4.39 -0.17
C ASP A 321 -16.33 5.90 -0.45
N TYR A 322 -15.49 6.63 0.26
CA TYR A 322 -15.35 8.07 0.10
C TYR A 322 -14.96 8.49 -1.33
N ALA A 323 -14.26 7.67 -2.09
CA ALA A 323 -13.94 7.99 -3.48
C ALA A 323 -15.19 8.07 -4.37
N GLY A 324 -16.25 7.33 -4.02
CA GLY A 324 -17.54 7.35 -4.71
C GLY A 324 -18.52 8.43 -4.23
N MET A 325 -18.22 9.14 -3.16
CA MET A 325 -19.18 9.98 -2.43
C MET A 325 -19.94 10.98 -3.32
N THR A 326 -19.24 11.64 -4.24
CA THR A 326 -19.86 12.61 -5.15
C THR A 326 -20.91 11.94 -6.05
N LEU A 327 -20.60 10.77 -6.61
CA LEU A 327 -21.51 10.01 -7.47
C LEU A 327 -22.64 9.40 -6.64
N ILE A 328 -22.37 8.92 -5.43
CA ILE A 328 -23.40 8.43 -4.50
C ILE A 328 -24.45 9.51 -4.24
N LYS A 329 -24.03 10.74 -3.92
CA LYS A 329 -24.95 11.86 -3.70
C LYS A 329 -25.75 12.20 -4.95
N GLN A 330 -25.15 12.14 -6.13
CA GLN A 330 -25.85 12.33 -7.41
C GLN A 330 -26.91 11.25 -7.62
N ASP A 331 -26.61 9.98 -7.35
CA ASP A 331 -27.58 8.88 -7.46
C ASP A 331 -28.76 9.08 -6.52
N VAL A 332 -28.49 9.45 -5.25
CA VAL A 332 -29.52 9.71 -4.22
C VAL A 332 -30.42 10.88 -4.63
N GLN A 333 -29.85 11.95 -5.15
CA GLN A 333 -30.60 13.12 -5.64
C GLN A 333 -31.43 12.80 -6.89
N ALA A 334 -30.94 11.93 -7.75
CA ALA A 334 -31.64 11.54 -8.99
C ALA A 334 -32.80 10.56 -8.73
N HIS A 335 -32.71 9.72 -7.68
CA HIS A 335 -33.64 8.62 -7.42
C HIS A 335 -34.14 8.61 -5.95
N PRO A 336 -34.66 9.73 -5.42
CA PRO A 336 -35.10 9.80 -4.01
C PRO A 336 -36.19 8.78 -3.68
N GLU A 337 -37.01 8.37 -4.68
CA GLU A 337 -38.06 7.36 -4.54
C GLU A 337 -37.49 5.97 -4.19
N ILE A 338 -36.25 5.66 -4.58
CA ILE A 338 -35.59 4.40 -4.24
C ILE A 338 -34.90 4.52 -2.88
N PHE A 339 -34.08 5.56 -2.69
CA PHE A 339 -33.27 5.73 -1.48
C PHE A 339 -34.11 5.96 -0.22
N ASN A 340 -35.28 6.61 -0.32
CA ASN A 340 -36.22 6.77 0.78
C ASN A 340 -36.86 5.45 1.26
N GLN A 341 -36.74 4.36 0.50
CA GLN A 341 -37.18 3.03 0.90
C GLN A 341 -36.09 2.28 1.71
N LEU A 342 -34.83 2.74 1.67
CA LEU A 342 -33.73 2.10 2.38
C LEU A 342 -33.75 2.51 3.84
N SER A 343 -33.98 1.55 4.74
CA SER A 343 -34.06 1.81 6.18
C SER A 343 -32.76 2.38 6.75
N ALA A 344 -31.59 2.00 6.22
CA ALA A 344 -30.31 2.55 6.63
C ALA A 344 -30.19 4.06 6.29
N VAL A 345 -30.70 4.49 5.14
CA VAL A 345 -30.67 5.89 4.72
C VAL A 345 -31.61 6.72 5.60
N THR A 346 -32.87 6.27 5.75
CA THR A 346 -33.90 7.01 6.53
C THR A 346 -33.59 7.07 8.02
N ASN A 347 -32.82 6.11 8.56
CA ASN A 347 -32.38 6.07 9.96
C ASN A 347 -30.98 6.67 10.20
N GLY A 348 -30.32 7.24 9.16
CA GLY A 348 -28.98 7.81 9.29
C GLY A 348 -27.89 6.78 9.60
N LYS A 349 -28.08 5.51 9.21
CA LYS A 349 -27.11 4.43 9.42
C LYS A 349 -26.22 4.24 8.18
N VAL A 350 -25.66 5.32 7.71
CA VAL A 350 -24.72 5.36 6.58
C VAL A 350 -23.38 5.87 7.09
N TYR A 351 -22.30 5.15 6.80
CA TYR A 351 -20.99 5.40 7.38
C TYR A 351 -19.91 5.45 6.27
N GLY A 352 -18.98 6.38 6.37
CA GLY A 352 -17.88 6.53 5.42
C GLY A 352 -16.70 5.64 5.76
N VAL A 353 -16.14 4.97 4.76
CA VAL A 353 -14.89 4.21 4.82
C VAL A 353 -13.87 4.75 3.83
N LEU A 354 -12.59 4.50 4.08
CA LEU A 354 -11.52 4.96 3.22
C LEU A 354 -11.45 4.12 1.93
N ASN A 355 -10.94 4.75 0.87
CA ASN A 355 -10.76 4.08 -0.42
C ASN A 355 -9.54 3.15 -0.38
N TYR A 356 -9.74 1.86 -0.12
CA TYR A 356 -8.63 0.91 -0.17
C TYR A 356 -8.26 0.47 -1.59
N ASN A 357 -9.14 0.61 -2.57
CA ASN A 357 -8.92 0.10 -3.92
C ASN A 357 -8.41 1.21 -4.86
N SER A 358 -7.24 1.76 -4.56
CA SER A 358 -6.55 2.78 -5.34
C SER A 358 -5.18 2.29 -5.79
N TYR A 359 -5.00 2.11 -7.09
CA TYR A 359 -3.79 1.50 -7.67
C TYR A 359 -3.53 0.13 -7.04
N THR A 360 -4.50 -0.77 -7.19
CA THR A 360 -4.76 -2.03 -6.47
C THR A 360 -5.09 -1.84 -4.97
N THR A 361 -5.28 -2.94 -4.25
CA THR A 361 -5.69 -2.98 -2.85
C THR A 361 -4.60 -2.38 -1.93
N ASN A 362 -4.95 -1.37 -1.17
CA ASN A 362 -4.13 -0.84 -0.08
C ASN A 362 -4.46 -1.66 1.17
N PHE A 363 -3.63 -2.65 1.49
CA PHE A 363 -3.91 -3.60 2.58
C PHE A 363 -4.00 -2.89 3.93
N GLU A 364 -3.17 -1.87 4.16
CA GLU A 364 -3.19 -1.03 5.35
C GLU A 364 -4.54 -0.32 5.55
N ILE A 365 -5.18 0.13 4.45
CA ILE A 365 -6.51 0.74 4.51
C ILE A 365 -7.56 -0.35 4.77
N ALA A 366 -7.52 -1.46 4.05
CA ALA A 366 -8.49 -2.54 4.22
C ALA A 366 -8.50 -3.08 5.66
N LEU A 367 -7.32 -3.20 6.30
CA LEU A 367 -7.20 -3.61 7.70
C LEU A 367 -7.75 -2.55 8.68
N SER A 368 -7.49 -1.26 8.43
CA SER A 368 -8.02 -0.17 9.26
C SER A 368 -9.53 -0.01 9.10
N ASP A 369 -10.05 -0.12 7.88
CA ASP A 369 -11.49 -0.13 7.60
C ASP A 369 -12.17 -1.31 8.29
N ALA A 370 -11.53 -2.49 8.37
CA ALA A 370 -12.10 -3.64 9.06
C ALA A 370 -12.31 -3.38 10.56
N TYR A 371 -11.36 -2.72 11.24
CA TYR A 371 -11.55 -2.32 12.63
C TYR A 371 -12.69 -1.31 12.79
N TYR A 372 -12.80 -0.35 11.88
CA TYR A 372 -13.89 0.63 11.91
C TYR A 372 -15.24 -0.03 11.62
N VAL A 373 -15.33 -0.88 10.61
CA VAL A 373 -16.54 -1.67 10.31
C VAL A 373 -16.96 -2.50 11.53
N GLY A 374 -16.03 -3.23 12.15
CA GLY A 374 -16.26 -3.98 13.37
C GLY A 374 -16.79 -3.11 14.52
N SER A 375 -16.24 -1.92 14.71
CA SER A 375 -16.67 -0.97 15.75
C SER A 375 -18.09 -0.46 15.53
N VAL A 376 -18.53 -0.29 14.29
CA VAL A 376 -19.90 0.11 13.95
C VAL A 376 -20.89 -1.05 14.14
N LEU A 377 -20.52 -2.25 13.68
CA LEU A 377 -21.40 -3.41 13.66
C LEU A 377 -21.55 -4.07 15.05
N TYR A 378 -20.44 -4.11 15.80
CA TYR A 378 -20.32 -4.90 17.03
C TYR A 378 -19.70 -4.04 18.16
N PRO A 379 -20.35 -2.94 18.58
CA PRO A 379 -19.74 -1.97 19.49
C PRO A 379 -19.31 -2.57 20.84
N ASN A 380 -19.96 -3.63 21.30
CA ASN A 380 -19.57 -4.30 22.54
C ASN A 380 -18.23 -5.06 22.39
N GLN A 381 -18.01 -5.73 21.27
CA GLN A 381 -16.80 -6.49 20.97
C GLN A 381 -15.60 -5.59 20.61
N PHE A 382 -15.88 -4.34 20.24
CA PHE A 382 -14.88 -3.35 19.84
C PHE A 382 -14.84 -2.15 20.81
N SER A 383 -15.36 -2.28 22.01
CA SER A 383 -15.45 -1.18 23.00
C SER A 383 -14.09 -0.62 23.43
N ASP A 384 -13.04 -1.40 23.28
CA ASP A 384 -11.63 -1.04 23.52
C ASP A 384 -10.93 -0.44 22.30
N VAL A 385 -11.57 -0.40 21.13
CA VAL A 385 -10.98 0.02 19.86
C VAL A 385 -11.30 1.49 19.56
N ASN A 386 -10.25 2.30 19.39
CA ASN A 386 -10.33 3.58 18.70
C ASN A 386 -9.89 3.36 17.26
N ALA A 387 -10.82 3.38 16.30
CA ALA A 387 -10.53 3.05 14.90
C ALA A 387 -9.51 3.99 14.25
N ALA A 388 -9.52 5.29 14.59
CA ALA A 388 -8.55 6.26 14.08
C ALA A 388 -7.12 5.96 14.59
N ALA A 389 -6.99 5.71 15.90
CA ALA A 389 -5.70 5.32 16.48
C ALA A 389 -5.21 3.98 15.92
N LYS A 390 -6.11 3.02 15.71
CA LYS A 390 -5.78 1.73 15.10
C LYS A 390 -5.31 1.89 13.65
N ALA A 391 -5.91 2.81 12.88
CA ALA A 391 -5.44 3.14 11.54
C ALA A 391 -4.00 3.70 11.57
N ASP A 392 -3.71 4.62 12.48
CA ASP A 392 -2.37 5.17 12.65
C ASP A 392 -1.34 4.11 13.10
N ASP A 393 -1.72 3.16 13.98
CA ASP A 393 -0.87 2.02 14.35
C ASP A 393 -0.51 1.17 13.12
N ILE A 394 -1.53 0.84 12.30
CA ILE A 394 -1.37 0.02 11.09
C ILE A 394 -0.49 0.76 10.06
N TYR A 395 -0.76 2.04 9.82
CA TYR A 395 0.01 2.84 8.87
C TYR A 395 1.45 3.05 9.34
N THR A 396 1.66 3.26 10.63
CA THR A 396 3.02 3.35 11.21
C THR A 396 3.79 2.06 11.01
N PHE A 397 3.18 0.91 11.28
CA PHE A 397 3.87 -0.36 11.14
C PHE A 397 4.17 -0.72 9.69
N LEU A 398 3.19 -0.58 8.78
CA LEU A 398 3.31 -0.99 7.38
C LEU A 398 3.98 0.09 6.51
N CYS A 399 3.64 1.36 6.73
CA CYS A 399 4.07 2.45 5.86
C CYS A 399 5.15 3.35 6.47
N GLY A 400 5.39 3.27 7.79
CA GLY A 400 6.44 4.02 8.47
C GLY A 400 6.00 5.32 9.14
N ALA A 401 4.73 5.77 8.99
CA ALA A 401 4.23 6.99 9.65
C ALA A 401 2.72 6.94 9.92
N PRO A 402 2.23 7.63 10.99
CA PRO A 402 0.82 7.78 11.28
C PRO A 402 0.21 8.85 10.35
N VAL A 403 -0.48 8.43 9.30
CA VAL A 403 -1.00 9.33 8.25
C VAL A 403 -2.53 9.37 8.16
N TYR A 404 -3.23 8.85 9.17
CA TYR A 404 -4.70 8.87 9.17
C TYR A 404 -5.26 10.28 9.08
N SER A 405 -4.66 11.26 9.75
CA SER A 405 -5.12 12.66 9.67
C SER A 405 -5.01 13.26 8.26
N GLN A 406 -3.97 12.88 7.49
CA GLN A 406 -3.85 13.27 6.09
C GLN A 406 -4.92 12.58 5.22
N MET A 407 -5.19 11.29 5.46
CA MET A 407 -6.27 10.57 4.79
C MET A 407 -7.65 11.21 5.08
N VAL A 408 -7.90 11.62 6.32
CA VAL A 408 -9.12 12.35 6.71
C VAL A 408 -9.25 13.67 5.94
N SER A 409 -8.15 14.41 5.78
CA SER A 409 -8.16 15.68 5.04
C SER A 409 -8.46 15.50 3.55
N LEU A 410 -8.16 14.34 2.98
CA LEU A 410 -8.39 14.03 1.57
C LEU A 410 -9.78 13.43 1.30
N TYR A 411 -10.27 12.59 2.19
CA TYR A 411 -11.47 11.78 1.97
C TYR A 411 -12.58 12.05 2.97
N GLY A 412 -12.28 12.17 4.24
CA GLY A 412 -13.21 12.29 5.36
C GLY A 412 -12.85 11.30 6.47
N PRO A 413 -13.35 11.55 7.70
CA PRO A 413 -13.08 10.70 8.86
C PRO A 413 -13.95 9.44 8.85
N PHE A 414 -13.52 8.41 9.55
CA PHE A 414 -14.42 7.34 9.98
C PHE A 414 -15.59 7.94 10.76
N GLY A 415 -16.81 7.75 10.30
CA GLY A 415 -17.98 8.34 10.94
C GLY A 415 -19.25 8.20 10.10
N PRO A 416 -20.40 8.62 10.67
CA PRO A 416 -21.64 8.73 9.91
C PRO A 416 -21.50 9.79 8.82
N VAL A 417 -22.13 9.54 7.68
CA VAL A 417 -22.15 10.47 6.53
C VAL A 417 -23.58 10.72 6.07
N ASP A 418 -23.85 11.96 5.70
CA ASP A 418 -25.10 12.32 5.04
C ASP A 418 -24.92 12.26 3.52
N ILE A 419 -25.65 11.35 2.91
CA ILE A 419 -25.67 11.17 1.45
C ILE A 419 -26.88 11.85 0.79
N THR A 420 -27.75 12.49 1.58
CA THR A 420 -28.99 13.12 1.11
C THR A 420 -28.87 14.63 0.93
N SER A 421 -27.78 15.22 1.39
CA SER A 421 -27.49 16.67 1.35
C SER A 421 -26.60 17.09 0.19
#